data_ee8210971a5b103dc80edc9c90d8cbc9
#
_entry.id   ee8210971a5b103dc80edc9c90d8cbc9
#
_cell.length_a   1.000
_cell.length_b   1.000
_cell.length_c   1.000
_cell.angle_alpha   90.00
_cell.angle_beta   90.00
_cell.angle_gamma   90.00
#
_symmetry.space_group_name_H-M   'P 1'
#
loop_
_entity.id
_entity.type
_entity.pdbx_description
1 polymer ?
#
loop_
_entity_poly.entity_id
_entity_poly.type
_entity_poly.pdbx_seq_one_letter_code
_entity_poly.pdbx_strand_id
1 'polypeptide(L)'
;MDVLSDIKHRIYPRPFERLSNLRGRKNLVGAEIGVAGGEHAHSLLKTLDIQKMYLIDPYEMYAEYEEGKLHYGVDQLALSTTEIFARERLTEYSDQILWIRQLSSSALPSISERLDFVYIDGNHQEKFVTEDIDNYWPLLSNGGVIGGHDYYNGFQREHDGVVKAVTSFVVKNGLQLRVELPDWWIEN
;
A
#
# COMPACT_ATOMS: atom_id res chain seq x y z
N MET A 1 -1.55 0.33 -33.07
CA MET A 1 -1.52 -0.04 -31.63
C MET A 1 -0.40 0.77 -31.01
N ASP A 2 -0.74 1.64 -30.09
CA ASP A 2 0.23 2.56 -29.47
C ASP A 2 0.99 1.79 -28.38
N VAL A 3 2.30 1.60 -28.55
CA VAL A 3 3.17 0.86 -27.62
C VAL A 3 3.14 1.48 -26.21
N LEU A 4 2.90 2.80 -26.12
CA LEU A 4 2.77 3.52 -24.83
C LEU A 4 1.47 3.19 -24.13
N SER A 5 0.38 2.93 -24.86
CA SER A 5 -0.89 2.46 -24.32
C SER A 5 -0.76 1.06 -23.71
N ASP A 6 -0.04 0.16 -24.39
CA ASP A 6 0.20 -1.21 -23.90
C ASP A 6 1.03 -1.25 -22.61
N ILE A 7 1.97 -0.34 -22.45
CA ILE A 7 2.80 -0.25 -21.22
C ILE A 7 1.97 0.27 -20.03
N LYS A 8 1.08 1.23 -20.26
CA LYS A 8 0.20 1.80 -19.22
C LYS A 8 -0.76 0.77 -18.61
N HIS A 9 -1.12 -0.26 -19.37
CA HIS A 9 -2.10 -1.29 -18.96
C HIS A 9 -1.47 -2.62 -18.57
N ARG A 10 -0.13 -2.74 -18.58
CA ARG A 10 0.53 -3.96 -18.09
C ARG A 10 0.37 -4.06 -16.59
N ILE A 11 -0.23 -5.17 -16.18
CA ILE A 11 -0.38 -5.54 -14.78
C ILE A 11 0.76 -6.49 -14.44
N TYR A 12 1.40 -6.21 -13.33
CA TYR A 12 2.39 -7.10 -12.73
C TYR A 12 1.92 -7.46 -11.31
N PRO A 13 1.01 -8.47 -11.19
CA PRO A 13 0.52 -8.85 -9.87
C PRO A 13 1.66 -9.22 -8.95
N ARG A 14 1.73 -8.55 -7.81
CA ARG A 14 2.74 -8.78 -6.79
C ARG A 14 2.44 -10.10 -6.04
N PRO A 15 3.40 -10.63 -5.27
CA PRO A 15 3.18 -11.80 -4.43
C PRO A 15 1.99 -11.67 -3.49
N PHE A 16 1.77 -10.48 -2.93
CA PHE A 16 0.66 -10.21 -2.02
C PHE A 16 -0.70 -10.64 -2.60
N GLU A 17 -1.13 -10.12 -3.74
CA GLU A 17 -2.44 -10.47 -4.30
C GLU A 17 -2.49 -11.88 -4.91
N ARG A 18 -1.33 -12.46 -5.27
CA ARG A 18 -1.27 -13.80 -5.85
C ARG A 18 -1.30 -14.91 -4.81
N LEU A 19 -0.72 -14.69 -3.64
CA LEU A 19 -0.38 -15.74 -2.67
C LEU A 19 -1.11 -15.59 -1.33
N SER A 20 -1.69 -14.41 -1.02
CA SER A 20 -2.52 -14.23 0.17
C SER A 20 -3.85 -14.96 0.06
N ASN A 21 -4.54 -15.10 1.19
CA ASN A 21 -5.86 -15.72 1.28
C ASN A 21 -6.99 -14.88 0.67
N LEU A 22 -6.68 -13.72 0.09
CA LEU A 22 -7.65 -12.83 -0.57
C LEU A 22 -8.16 -13.40 -1.90
N ARG A 23 -7.34 -14.24 -2.52
CA ARG A 23 -7.65 -14.77 -3.85
C ARG A 23 -8.92 -15.62 -3.82
N GLY A 24 -9.86 -15.28 -4.71
CA GLY A 24 -11.15 -15.96 -4.84
C GLY A 24 -12.22 -15.48 -3.86
N ARG A 25 -11.89 -14.62 -2.90
CA ARG A 25 -12.87 -13.91 -2.08
C ARG A 25 -13.59 -12.85 -2.92
N LYS A 26 -14.78 -12.45 -2.47
CA LYS A 26 -15.66 -11.54 -3.21
C LYS A 26 -15.98 -10.30 -2.40
N ASN A 27 -16.25 -9.19 -3.13
CA ASN A 27 -16.70 -7.92 -2.54
C ASN A 27 -15.74 -7.41 -1.46
N LEU A 28 -14.43 -7.53 -1.71
CA LEU A 28 -13.40 -7.12 -0.76
C LEU A 28 -13.44 -5.61 -0.50
N VAL A 29 -13.22 -5.23 0.74
CA VAL A 29 -12.96 -3.85 1.15
C VAL A 29 -11.50 -3.75 1.56
N GLY A 30 -10.74 -2.86 0.94
CA GLY A 30 -9.31 -2.75 1.22
C GLY A 30 -8.79 -1.33 1.28
N ALA A 31 -7.54 -1.20 1.72
CA ALA A 31 -6.82 0.06 1.73
C ALA A 31 -5.40 -0.12 1.19
N GLU A 32 -4.90 0.88 0.47
CA GLU A 32 -3.49 1.03 0.10
C GLU A 32 -2.95 2.33 0.67
N ILE A 33 -1.82 2.25 1.36
CA ILE A 33 -1.08 3.37 1.94
C ILE A 33 0.18 3.58 1.11
N GLY A 34 0.29 4.76 0.50
CA GLY A 34 1.32 5.04 -0.50
C GLY A 34 0.89 4.54 -1.89
N VAL A 35 0.20 5.38 -2.62
CA VAL A 35 -0.41 5.03 -3.92
C VAL A 35 0.50 5.37 -5.08
N ALA A 36 1.31 6.42 -4.93
CA ALA A 36 2.18 6.94 -5.98
C ALA A 36 1.45 7.06 -7.34
N GLY A 37 1.96 6.45 -8.40
CA GLY A 37 1.34 6.48 -9.74
C GLY A 37 0.16 5.52 -9.92
N GLY A 38 -0.29 4.79 -8.88
CA GLY A 38 -1.45 3.90 -8.90
C GLY A 38 -1.23 2.56 -9.60
N GLU A 39 0.03 2.18 -9.86
CA GLU A 39 0.35 0.92 -10.57
C GLU A 39 -0.12 -0.29 -9.77
N HIS A 40 0.16 -0.29 -8.46
CA HIS A 40 -0.20 -1.43 -7.62
C HIS A 40 -1.70 -1.42 -7.29
N ALA A 41 -2.30 -0.26 -7.00
CA ALA A 41 -3.75 -0.11 -6.89
C ALA A 41 -4.48 -0.69 -8.10
N HIS A 42 -4.00 -0.38 -9.32
CA HIS A 42 -4.55 -0.93 -10.56
C HIS A 42 -4.41 -2.46 -10.61
N SER A 43 -3.26 -3.01 -10.18
CA SER A 43 -3.05 -4.45 -10.13
C SER A 43 -4.01 -5.13 -9.16
N LEU A 44 -4.18 -4.58 -7.95
CA LEU A 44 -5.15 -5.07 -6.95
C LEU A 44 -6.57 -5.10 -7.49
N LEU A 45 -7.05 -3.97 -8.04
CA LEU A 45 -8.40 -3.82 -8.61
C LEU A 45 -8.67 -4.75 -9.79
N LYS A 46 -7.64 -5.06 -10.57
CA LYS A 46 -7.74 -5.97 -11.72
C LYS A 46 -7.70 -7.44 -11.33
N THR A 47 -7.00 -7.78 -10.24
CA THR A 47 -6.69 -9.17 -9.84
C THR A 47 -7.66 -9.70 -8.81
N LEU A 48 -8.14 -8.84 -7.92
CA LEU A 48 -9.04 -9.17 -6.81
C LEU A 48 -10.46 -8.64 -7.10
N ASP A 49 -11.45 -9.27 -6.49
CA ASP A 49 -12.84 -8.82 -6.56
C ASP A 49 -13.07 -7.78 -5.43
N ILE A 50 -12.77 -6.53 -5.73
CA ILE A 50 -12.82 -5.43 -4.77
C ILE A 50 -14.12 -4.65 -4.95
N GLN A 51 -14.89 -4.51 -3.88
CA GLN A 51 -16.08 -3.66 -3.84
C GLN A 51 -15.72 -2.22 -3.52
N LYS A 52 -14.75 -1.99 -2.62
CA LYS A 52 -14.33 -0.67 -2.19
C LYS A 52 -12.85 -0.64 -1.83
N MET A 53 -12.16 0.38 -2.28
CA MET A 53 -10.74 0.57 -2.01
C MET A 53 -10.46 1.99 -1.54
N TYR A 54 -9.87 2.11 -0.36
CA TYR A 54 -9.34 3.37 0.17
C TYR A 54 -7.92 3.56 -0.36
N LEU A 55 -7.69 4.63 -1.11
CA LEU A 55 -6.38 5.01 -1.62
C LEU A 55 -5.86 6.21 -0.82
N ILE A 56 -4.81 5.97 -0.02
CA ILE A 56 -4.32 6.89 0.99
C ILE A 56 -2.91 7.34 0.60
N ASP A 57 -2.79 8.59 0.20
CA ASP A 57 -1.51 9.21 -0.14
C ASP A 57 -1.64 10.72 0.04
N PRO A 58 -0.75 11.39 0.77
CA PRO A 58 -0.82 12.83 0.95
C PRO A 58 -0.51 13.60 -0.33
N TYR A 59 0.30 13.05 -1.24
CA TYR A 59 0.84 13.76 -2.42
C TYR A 59 1.41 15.13 -2.08
N GLU A 60 1.96 15.25 -0.89
CA GLU A 60 2.55 16.47 -0.34
C GLU A 60 3.92 16.20 0.25
N MET A 61 4.81 17.20 0.14
CA MET A 61 6.07 17.20 0.87
C MET A 61 5.80 17.42 2.35
N TYR A 62 6.45 16.66 3.22
CA TYR A 62 6.43 16.84 4.67
C TYR A 62 7.85 16.64 5.24
N ALA A 63 8.11 17.17 6.43
CA ALA A 63 9.46 17.30 6.98
C ALA A 63 10.23 15.95 7.01
N GLU A 64 9.57 14.90 7.48
CA GLU A 64 10.19 13.58 7.59
C GLU A 64 10.44 12.92 6.24
N TYR A 65 9.67 13.28 5.23
CA TYR A 65 9.89 12.85 3.85
C TYR A 65 11.16 13.48 3.28
N GLU A 66 11.39 14.77 3.56
CA GLU A 66 12.60 15.50 3.18
C GLU A 66 13.83 14.99 3.92
N GLU A 67 13.73 14.77 5.26
CA GLU A 67 14.81 14.27 6.09
C GLU A 67 15.26 12.86 5.69
N GLY A 68 14.33 12.01 5.32
CA GLY A 68 14.57 10.62 4.94
C GLY A 68 15.31 10.46 3.62
N LYS A 69 15.43 11.52 2.80
CA LYS A 69 16.00 11.49 1.43
C LYS A 69 15.45 10.35 0.57
N LEU A 70 14.20 10.00 0.81
CA LEU A 70 13.57 8.80 0.28
C LEU A 70 13.39 8.83 -1.24
N HIS A 71 13.41 10.02 -1.83
CA HIS A 71 13.27 10.14 -3.29
C HIS A 71 14.20 11.21 -3.84
N TYR A 72 15.11 10.80 -4.68
CA TYR A 72 16.05 11.65 -5.40
C TYR A 72 15.30 12.67 -6.27
N GLY A 73 15.32 13.94 -5.87
CA GLY A 73 14.82 15.04 -6.68
C GLY A 73 13.28 15.12 -6.81
N VAL A 74 12.53 14.47 -5.92
CA VAL A 74 11.08 14.64 -5.87
C VAL A 74 10.76 15.98 -5.23
N ASP A 75 9.98 16.78 -5.91
CA ASP A 75 9.42 18.04 -5.44
C ASP A 75 7.88 18.00 -5.46
N GLN A 76 7.25 19.07 -4.96
CA GLN A 76 5.79 19.15 -4.92
C GLN A 76 5.15 19.05 -6.32
N LEU A 77 5.81 19.52 -7.36
CA LEU A 77 5.31 19.42 -8.74
C LEU A 77 5.32 17.97 -9.21
N ALA A 78 6.37 17.21 -8.90
CA ALA A 78 6.46 15.79 -9.21
C ALA A 78 5.37 14.99 -8.50
N LEU A 79 5.12 15.23 -7.19
CA LEU A 79 4.04 14.59 -6.44
C LEU A 79 2.66 14.90 -7.02
N SER A 80 2.39 16.17 -7.34
CA SER A 80 1.12 16.56 -7.96
C SER A 80 0.92 15.93 -9.33
N THR A 81 1.98 15.81 -10.12
CA THR A 81 1.95 15.15 -11.42
C THR A 81 1.68 13.65 -11.27
N THR A 82 2.31 13.02 -10.29
CA THR A 82 2.10 11.59 -9.96
C THR A 82 0.65 11.33 -9.56
N GLU A 83 0.04 12.20 -8.75
CA GLU A 83 -1.39 12.11 -8.40
C GLU A 83 -2.29 12.15 -9.65
N ILE A 84 -2.02 13.06 -10.59
CA ILE A 84 -2.78 13.15 -11.85
C ILE A 84 -2.71 11.83 -12.61
N PHE A 85 -1.51 11.25 -12.77
CA PHE A 85 -1.34 9.97 -13.45
C PHE A 85 -2.05 8.81 -12.74
N ALA A 86 -2.02 8.78 -11.40
CA ALA A 86 -2.75 7.77 -10.63
C ALA A 86 -4.26 7.87 -10.88
N ARG A 87 -4.82 9.08 -10.82
CA ARG A 87 -6.25 9.31 -11.07
C ARG A 87 -6.67 8.97 -12.50
N GLU A 88 -5.85 9.31 -13.49
CA GLU A 88 -6.09 8.92 -14.89
C GLU A 88 -6.07 7.40 -15.07
N ARG A 89 -5.05 6.72 -14.49
CA ARG A 89 -4.89 5.25 -14.56
C ARG A 89 -6.09 4.51 -13.97
N LEU A 90 -6.62 5.02 -12.89
CA LEU A 90 -7.66 4.36 -12.10
C LEU A 90 -9.09 4.85 -12.44
N THR A 91 -9.26 5.63 -13.51
CA THR A 91 -10.56 6.22 -13.89
C THR A 91 -11.65 5.15 -14.08
N GLU A 92 -11.32 3.98 -14.63
CA GLU A 92 -12.28 2.89 -14.84
C GLU A 92 -12.84 2.28 -13.54
N TYR A 93 -12.17 2.53 -12.39
CA TYR A 93 -12.55 2.04 -11.06
C TYR A 93 -13.09 3.15 -10.13
N SER A 94 -13.44 4.30 -10.68
CA SER A 94 -13.85 5.48 -9.90
C SER A 94 -14.97 5.21 -8.90
N ASP A 95 -15.91 4.34 -9.23
CA ASP A 95 -17.05 3.98 -8.38
C ASP A 95 -16.66 3.06 -7.19
N GLN A 96 -15.48 2.44 -7.26
CA GLN A 96 -14.95 1.56 -6.22
C GLN A 96 -13.92 2.26 -5.33
N ILE A 97 -13.39 3.41 -5.74
CA ILE A 97 -12.27 4.09 -5.09
C ILE A 97 -12.73 5.26 -4.23
N LEU A 98 -12.23 5.32 -3.00
CA LEU A 98 -12.25 6.51 -2.16
C LEU A 98 -10.82 7.03 -1.99
N TRP A 99 -10.54 8.19 -2.58
CA TRP A 99 -9.26 8.88 -2.43
C TRP A 99 -9.21 9.63 -1.10
N ILE A 100 -8.17 9.38 -0.30
CA ILE A 100 -7.88 10.09 0.96
C ILE A 100 -6.51 10.74 0.83
N ARG A 101 -6.51 12.05 0.50
CA ARG A 101 -5.31 12.85 0.32
C ARG A 101 -4.80 13.37 1.67
N GLN A 102 -4.35 12.45 2.51
CA GLN A 102 -3.86 12.70 3.87
C GLN A 102 -2.73 11.72 4.22
N LEU A 103 -1.97 12.03 5.28
CA LEU A 103 -1.11 11.05 5.93
C LEU A 103 -1.96 9.87 6.45
N SER A 104 -1.40 8.67 6.46
CA SER A 104 -2.09 7.44 6.88
C SER A 104 -2.71 7.55 8.28
N SER A 105 -1.98 8.13 9.23
CA SER A 105 -2.47 8.35 10.61
C SER A 105 -3.66 9.31 10.68
N SER A 106 -3.74 10.28 9.78
CA SER A 106 -4.87 11.23 9.70
C SER A 106 -6.06 10.69 8.90
N ALA A 107 -5.87 9.63 8.13
CA ALA A 107 -6.90 9.04 7.28
C ALA A 107 -7.90 8.14 8.04
N LEU A 108 -7.55 7.67 9.23
CA LEU A 108 -8.33 6.70 10.01
C LEU A 108 -9.81 7.08 10.20
N PRO A 109 -10.18 8.35 10.51
CA PRO A 109 -11.59 8.72 10.68
C PRO A 109 -12.43 8.60 9.39
N SER A 110 -11.78 8.53 8.22
CA SER A 110 -12.45 8.39 6.93
C SER A 110 -12.74 6.93 6.56
N ILE A 111 -12.22 5.97 7.33
CA ILE A 111 -12.43 4.53 7.12
C ILE A 111 -13.60 4.09 7.99
N SER A 112 -14.72 3.80 7.36
CA SER A 112 -15.98 3.49 8.07
C SER A 112 -16.31 2.01 8.15
N GLU A 113 -15.56 1.15 7.45
CA GLU A 113 -15.79 -0.29 7.35
C GLU A 113 -14.60 -1.08 7.87
N ARG A 114 -14.83 -2.36 8.19
CA ARG A 114 -13.75 -3.32 8.39
C ARG A 114 -13.06 -3.60 7.07
N LEU A 115 -11.75 -3.78 7.12
CA LEU A 115 -10.92 -4.00 5.95
C LEU A 115 -10.62 -5.48 5.78
N ASP A 116 -10.79 -6.01 4.58
CA ASP A 116 -10.33 -7.34 4.22
C ASP A 116 -8.84 -7.37 3.96
N PHE A 117 -8.28 -6.22 3.52
CA PHE A 117 -6.83 -6.09 3.39
C PHE A 117 -6.35 -4.66 3.58
N VAL A 118 -5.08 -4.55 3.96
CA VAL A 118 -4.30 -3.32 3.95
C VAL A 118 -2.96 -3.60 3.29
N TYR A 119 -2.57 -2.76 2.35
CA TYR A 119 -1.26 -2.81 1.73
C TYR A 119 -0.47 -1.54 2.03
N ILE A 120 0.74 -1.68 2.57
CA ILE A 120 1.60 -0.59 3.02
C ILE A 120 2.79 -0.44 2.07
N ASP A 121 2.86 0.68 1.37
CA ASP A 121 3.94 1.05 0.43
C ASP A 121 4.22 2.57 0.51
N GLY A 122 4.15 3.12 1.72
CA GLY A 122 4.34 4.55 2.01
C GLY A 122 5.79 4.89 2.41
N ASN A 123 5.96 5.56 3.56
CA ASN A 123 7.27 5.89 4.09
C ASN A 123 7.92 4.67 4.76
N HIS A 124 9.12 4.27 4.30
CA HIS A 124 9.81 3.06 4.73
C HIS A 124 10.61 3.18 6.04
N GLN A 125 10.59 4.35 6.71
CA GLN A 125 11.21 4.48 8.01
C GLN A 125 10.45 3.65 9.05
N GLU A 126 11.19 2.99 9.96
CA GLU A 126 10.65 2.08 10.97
C GLU A 126 9.45 2.66 11.75
N LYS A 127 9.53 3.95 12.13
CA LYS A 127 8.47 4.62 12.88
C LYS A 127 7.14 4.69 12.14
N PHE A 128 7.18 4.98 10.81
CA PHE A 128 5.96 5.11 10.00
C PHE A 128 5.36 3.76 9.69
N VAL A 129 6.18 2.77 9.33
CA VAL A 129 5.68 1.41 9.09
C VAL A 129 5.09 0.81 10.36
N THR A 130 5.72 1.07 11.53
CA THR A 130 5.18 0.64 12.83
C THR A 130 3.84 1.31 13.11
N GLU A 131 3.75 2.63 12.91
CA GLU A 131 2.52 3.40 13.09
C GLU A 131 1.40 2.91 12.16
N ASP A 132 1.71 2.65 10.88
CA ASP A 132 0.75 2.14 9.91
C ASP A 132 0.24 0.76 10.34
N ILE A 133 1.11 -0.18 10.70
CA ILE A 133 0.70 -1.50 11.17
C ILE A 133 -0.16 -1.38 12.43
N ASP A 134 0.27 -0.64 13.45
CA ASP A 134 -0.46 -0.49 14.72
C ASP A 134 -1.84 0.16 14.54
N ASN A 135 -1.95 1.12 13.62
CA ASN A 135 -3.20 1.83 13.33
C ASN A 135 -4.19 0.99 12.50
N TYR A 136 -3.70 0.24 11.52
CA TYR A 136 -4.56 -0.43 10.54
C TYR A 136 -4.84 -1.90 10.88
N TRP A 137 -3.96 -2.57 11.64
CA TRP A 137 -4.22 -3.92 12.12
C TRP A 137 -5.57 -4.08 12.85
N PRO A 138 -5.96 -3.17 13.78
CA PRO A 138 -7.24 -3.26 14.46
C PRO A 138 -8.46 -3.08 13.55
N LEU A 139 -8.28 -2.52 12.35
CA LEU A 139 -9.35 -2.31 11.38
C LEU A 139 -9.62 -3.54 10.52
N LEU A 140 -8.75 -4.55 10.54
CA LEU A 140 -8.96 -5.76 9.76
C LEU A 140 -10.18 -6.56 10.22
N SER A 141 -10.88 -7.12 9.25
CA SER A 141 -11.89 -8.15 9.49
C SER A 141 -11.22 -9.46 9.92
N ASN A 142 -11.98 -10.40 10.49
CA ASN A 142 -11.49 -11.75 10.77
C ASN A 142 -11.06 -12.42 9.46
N GLY A 143 -9.83 -12.93 9.42
CA GLY A 143 -9.21 -13.47 8.21
C GLY A 143 -8.80 -12.39 7.21
N GLY A 144 -8.73 -11.14 7.64
CA GLY A 144 -8.16 -10.04 6.86
C GLY A 144 -6.63 -10.15 6.78
N VAL A 145 -6.03 -9.40 5.87
CA VAL A 145 -4.59 -9.47 5.58
C VAL A 145 -3.99 -8.07 5.64
N ILE A 146 -2.90 -7.91 6.38
CA ILE A 146 -2.03 -6.74 6.26
C ILE A 146 -0.73 -7.17 5.60
N GLY A 147 -0.26 -6.39 4.67
CA GLY A 147 1.01 -6.64 4.00
C GLY A 147 1.59 -5.36 3.41
N GLY A 148 2.67 -5.48 2.68
CA GLY A 148 3.31 -4.32 2.06
C GLY A 148 4.53 -4.70 1.25
N HIS A 149 5.20 -3.68 0.77
CA HIS A 149 6.39 -3.78 -0.08
C HIS A 149 7.69 -3.60 0.69
N ASP A 150 8.81 -3.66 -0.01
CA ASP A 150 10.16 -3.33 0.46
C ASP A 150 10.69 -4.16 1.64
N TYR A 151 10.25 -5.42 1.75
CA TYR A 151 10.82 -6.36 2.71
C TYR A 151 12.17 -6.91 2.18
N TYR A 152 13.21 -6.07 2.23
CA TYR A 152 14.56 -6.44 1.77
C TYR A 152 15.50 -6.72 2.94
N ASN A 153 16.11 -7.89 2.92
CA ASN A 153 17.06 -8.27 3.94
C ASN A 153 18.51 -7.87 3.52
N GLY A 154 18.98 -6.73 4.04
CA GLY A 154 20.42 -6.41 4.08
C GLY A 154 21.05 -5.77 2.86
N PHE A 155 20.34 -5.53 1.74
CA PHE A 155 20.96 -4.93 0.55
C PHE A 155 20.72 -3.42 0.39
N GLN A 156 19.67 -2.89 0.99
CA GLN A 156 19.34 -1.46 0.95
C GLN A 156 19.00 -0.98 2.36
N ARG A 157 19.93 -0.25 2.98
CA ARG A 157 19.79 0.22 4.39
C ARG A 157 18.56 1.11 4.63
N GLU A 158 18.08 1.76 3.59
CA GLU A 158 16.87 2.60 3.63
C GLU A 158 15.58 1.79 3.87
N HIS A 159 15.56 0.51 3.50
CA HIS A 159 14.42 -0.39 3.71
C HIS A 159 14.53 -1.24 4.99
N ASP A 160 15.61 -1.13 5.75
CA ASP A 160 15.75 -1.83 7.05
C ASP A 160 14.61 -1.48 8.01
N GLY A 161 14.00 -0.30 7.87
CA GLY A 161 12.87 0.14 8.68
C GLY A 161 11.66 -0.76 8.51
N VAL A 162 11.33 -1.18 7.28
CA VAL A 162 10.22 -2.10 7.00
C VAL A 162 10.46 -3.43 7.68
N VAL A 163 11.64 -4.03 7.48
CA VAL A 163 12.00 -5.33 8.09
C VAL A 163 11.92 -5.27 9.60
N LYS A 164 12.43 -4.20 10.24
CA LYS A 164 12.41 -4.02 11.69
C LYS A 164 11.00 -3.88 12.24
N ALA A 165 10.19 -3.00 11.65
CA ALA A 165 8.81 -2.77 12.08
C ALA A 165 7.98 -4.05 11.99
N VAL A 166 7.99 -4.72 10.83
CA VAL A 166 7.23 -5.94 10.58
C VAL A 166 7.67 -7.07 11.50
N THR A 167 8.98 -7.31 11.62
CA THR A 167 9.51 -8.38 12.47
C THR A 167 9.17 -8.15 13.94
N SER A 168 9.31 -6.90 14.43
CA SER A 168 8.97 -6.53 15.80
C SER A 168 7.49 -6.75 16.11
N PHE A 169 6.61 -6.37 15.17
CA PHE A 169 5.17 -6.57 15.31
C PHE A 169 4.81 -8.07 15.37
N VAL A 170 5.36 -8.86 14.47
CA VAL A 170 5.11 -10.31 14.38
C VAL A 170 5.57 -11.01 15.66
N VAL A 171 6.78 -10.73 16.13
CA VAL A 171 7.34 -11.35 17.35
C VAL A 171 6.52 -10.96 18.58
N LYS A 172 6.19 -9.67 18.73
CA LYS A 172 5.40 -9.14 19.86
C LYS A 172 4.02 -9.82 19.97
N ASN A 173 3.40 -10.12 18.84
CA ASN A 173 2.02 -10.63 18.79
C ASN A 173 1.93 -12.15 18.53
N GLY A 174 3.05 -12.85 18.37
CA GLY A 174 3.09 -14.29 18.11
C GLY A 174 2.44 -14.70 16.77
N LEU A 175 2.53 -13.82 15.77
CA LEU A 175 1.91 -14.00 14.46
C LEU A 175 2.82 -14.74 13.47
N GLN A 176 2.25 -15.22 12.38
CA GLN A 176 3.00 -15.83 11.30
C GLN A 176 3.24 -14.84 10.17
N LEU A 177 4.50 -14.53 9.90
CA LEU A 177 4.92 -13.72 8.76
C LEU A 177 5.09 -14.59 7.52
N ARG A 178 4.56 -14.14 6.41
CA ARG A 178 4.86 -14.65 5.09
C ARG A 178 5.66 -13.62 4.29
N VAL A 179 6.66 -14.08 3.57
CA VAL A 179 7.53 -13.24 2.74
C VAL A 179 7.75 -13.92 1.40
N GLU A 180 7.44 -13.20 0.35
CA GLU A 180 7.85 -13.51 -1.03
C GLU A 180 8.34 -12.19 -1.64
N LEU A 181 9.64 -12.03 -1.68
CA LEU A 181 10.26 -10.74 -2.03
C LEU A 181 9.71 -10.15 -3.33
N PRO A 182 9.45 -8.85 -3.36
CA PRO A 182 9.73 -7.85 -2.31
C PRO A 182 8.61 -7.66 -1.27
N ASP A 183 7.55 -8.45 -1.32
CA ASP A 183 6.37 -8.31 -0.48
C ASP A 183 6.45 -9.14 0.81
N TRP A 184 5.68 -8.69 1.80
CA TRP A 184 5.40 -9.39 3.04
C TRP A 184 3.90 -9.31 3.37
N TRP A 185 3.38 -10.29 4.15
CA TRP A 185 2.01 -10.20 4.67
C TRP A 185 1.80 -11.06 5.91
N ILE A 186 0.77 -10.68 6.67
CA ILE A 186 0.32 -11.32 7.91
C ILE A 186 -1.20 -11.49 7.80
N GLU A 187 -1.70 -12.67 8.11
CA GLU A 187 -3.14 -12.97 8.15
C GLU A 187 -3.65 -12.84 9.59
N ASN A 188 -4.79 -12.14 9.77
CA ASN A 188 -5.41 -11.90 11.09
C ASN A 188 -6.30 -13.07 11.51
#